data_b51b21f6e65c9d93639cd1dbd329d55f
#
_entry.id   b51b21f6e65c9d93639cd1dbd329d55f
#
_cell.length_a   1.000
_cell.length_b   1.000
_cell.length_c   1.000
_cell.angle_alpha   90.00
_cell.angle_beta   90.00
_cell.angle_gamma   90.00
#
_symmetry.space_group_name_H-M   'P 1'
#
loop_
_entity.id
_entity.type
_entity.pdbx_description
1 polymer ?
#
loop_
_entity_poly.entity_id
_entity_poly.type
_entity_poly.pdbx_seq_one_letter_code
_entity_poly.pdbx_strand_id
1 'polypeptide(L)'
;ILVCRTDSPLPEDMRKKIALFCNVSEDCVIPNLTASTLYEVPLLLEREGLCRVVCRMLGLGAGEPDMRHWQELVTQIHAAEQRHVTIALVGKYTELHDAYLSVAESLFHAGTACGAQVDIQWVDSQHLTAENLTETLCGCSGILVPGGFGDRGIEGMILAAQYAREKGIPYLGICLGMQIAVIEFARHAAGWADAHSAEFSAVTAHPVIDLMPDQGGVTAKGGTMRLGKYPCVLAEGTKAREAYGQREIWERHRHRYECSNVFRREVEAVGLRVAGTSPDGRLVEMVEIADHPWFVGCQFHPEFKSRPDRPHPLFRGFVVAALAQQ
;
A
#
# COMPACT_ATOMS: atom_id res chain seq x y z
N ILE A 1 -11.65 32.23 -11.54
CA ILE A 1 -10.24 31.99 -11.19
C ILE A 1 -9.66 31.05 -12.22
N LEU A 2 -8.46 31.33 -12.70
CA LEU A 2 -7.70 30.53 -13.64
C LEU A 2 -6.42 30.05 -12.95
N VAL A 3 -6.19 28.74 -12.90
CA VAL A 3 -4.93 28.18 -12.45
C VAL A 3 -4.16 27.75 -13.70
N CYS A 4 -3.06 28.44 -13.98
CA CYS A 4 -2.26 28.28 -15.18
C CYS A 4 -1.04 27.42 -14.88
N ARG A 5 -1.04 26.14 -15.28
CA ARG A 5 0.14 25.31 -15.19
C ARG A 5 1.21 25.77 -16.19
N THR A 6 2.42 25.95 -15.71
CA THR A 6 3.56 26.45 -16.49
C THR A 6 4.88 25.89 -15.95
N ASP A 7 5.84 25.70 -16.84
CA ASP A 7 7.18 25.24 -16.47
C ASP A 7 8.14 26.41 -16.18
N SER A 8 7.70 27.64 -16.46
CA SER A 8 8.45 28.88 -16.21
C SER A 8 7.55 29.93 -15.55
N PRO A 9 8.09 30.86 -14.77
CA PRO A 9 7.33 31.96 -14.20
C PRO A 9 6.50 32.69 -15.27
N LEU A 10 5.22 32.93 -14.96
CA LEU A 10 4.32 33.62 -15.87
C LEU A 10 4.64 35.14 -15.87
N PRO A 11 5.10 35.75 -16.99
CA PRO A 11 5.37 37.17 -17.06
C PRO A 11 4.13 38.02 -16.82
N GLU A 12 4.30 39.20 -16.26
CA GLU A 12 3.19 40.08 -15.88
C GLU A 12 2.32 40.50 -17.09
N ASP A 13 2.93 40.77 -18.24
CA ASP A 13 2.24 41.11 -19.47
C ASP A 13 1.41 39.92 -20.02
N MET A 14 1.89 38.70 -19.86
CA MET A 14 1.15 37.49 -20.19
C MET A 14 -0.04 37.29 -19.25
N ARG A 15 0.16 37.51 -17.95
CA ARG A 15 -0.89 37.46 -16.92
C ARG A 15 -2.01 38.45 -17.23
N LYS A 16 -1.67 39.70 -17.59
CA LYS A 16 -2.60 40.74 -18.03
C LYS A 16 -3.38 40.32 -19.28
N LYS A 17 -2.69 39.75 -20.27
CA LYS A 17 -3.33 39.23 -21.48
C LYS A 17 -4.35 38.13 -21.17
N ILE A 18 -3.97 37.13 -20.39
CA ILE A 18 -4.86 36.03 -19.98
C ILE A 18 -6.09 36.59 -19.27
N ALA A 19 -5.87 37.49 -18.31
CA ALA A 19 -6.96 38.13 -17.56
C ALA A 19 -7.96 38.84 -18.49
N LEU A 20 -7.46 39.61 -19.46
CA LEU A 20 -8.24 40.34 -20.45
C LEU A 20 -9.07 39.39 -21.32
N PHE A 21 -8.45 38.38 -21.91
CA PHE A 21 -9.11 37.44 -22.81
C PHE A 21 -10.13 36.54 -22.10
N CYS A 22 -9.88 36.20 -20.83
CA CYS A 22 -10.77 35.37 -20.03
C CYS A 22 -11.79 36.18 -19.21
N ASN A 23 -11.78 37.50 -19.34
CA ASN A 23 -12.68 38.42 -18.61
C ASN A 23 -12.68 38.17 -17.08
N VAL A 24 -11.46 38.07 -16.52
CA VAL A 24 -11.22 37.95 -15.08
C VAL A 24 -10.26 39.05 -14.61
N SER A 25 -10.23 39.33 -13.31
CA SER A 25 -9.20 40.23 -12.76
C SER A 25 -7.82 39.56 -12.78
N GLU A 26 -6.74 40.38 -12.87
CA GLU A 26 -5.36 39.90 -12.97
C GLU A 26 -4.96 38.99 -11.79
N ASP A 27 -5.44 39.31 -10.61
CA ASP A 27 -5.21 38.52 -9.40
C ASP A 27 -5.95 37.18 -9.36
N CYS A 28 -6.93 36.97 -10.27
CA CYS A 28 -7.60 35.68 -10.47
C CYS A 28 -6.85 34.76 -11.45
N VAL A 29 -5.72 35.19 -12.02
CA VAL A 29 -4.83 34.35 -12.83
C VAL A 29 -3.69 33.87 -11.94
N ILE A 30 -3.76 32.64 -11.51
CA ILE A 30 -2.83 32.01 -10.54
C ILE A 30 -1.85 31.12 -11.29
N PRO A 31 -0.56 31.47 -11.32
CA PRO A 31 0.48 30.56 -11.84
C PRO A 31 0.59 29.32 -10.95
N ASN A 32 0.79 28.17 -11.58
CA ASN A 32 1.13 26.91 -10.92
C ASN A 32 2.36 26.33 -11.62
N LEU A 33 3.52 26.64 -11.10
CA LEU A 33 4.80 26.15 -11.59
C LEU A 33 4.92 24.63 -11.39
N THR A 34 5.64 23.97 -12.30
CA THR A 34 6.06 22.58 -12.10
C THR A 34 6.94 22.50 -10.84
N ALA A 35 6.49 21.71 -9.89
CA ALA A 35 7.15 21.51 -8.60
C ALA A 35 8.06 20.27 -8.63
N SER A 36 9.04 20.21 -7.72
CA SER A 36 9.90 19.04 -7.51
C SER A 36 9.12 17.82 -7.01
N THR A 37 8.11 18.09 -6.19
CA THR A 37 7.15 17.07 -5.72
C THR A 37 5.72 17.61 -5.77
N LEU A 38 4.74 16.74 -6.00
CA LEU A 38 3.31 17.12 -5.97
C LEU A 38 2.90 17.73 -4.62
N TYR A 39 3.58 17.35 -3.56
CA TYR A 39 3.30 17.85 -2.20
C TYR A 39 3.77 19.27 -1.96
N GLU A 40 4.59 19.84 -2.84
CA GLU A 40 4.97 21.27 -2.82
C GLU A 40 3.89 22.18 -3.43
N VAL A 41 3.05 21.64 -4.33
CA VAL A 41 2.04 22.42 -5.06
C VAL A 41 1.12 23.25 -4.15
N PRO A 42 0.59 22.77 -3.01
CA PRO A 42 -0.20 23.60 -2.11
C PRO A 42 0.54 24.85 -1.61
N LEU A 43 1.85 24.73 -1.34
CA LEU A 43 2.69 25.87 -0.90
C LEU A 43 2.90 26.88 -2.03
N LEU A 44 3.09 26.40 -3.26
CA LEU A 44 3.23 27.26 -4.44
C LEU A 44 1.94 28.04 -4.70
N LEU A 45 0.80 27.38 -4.67
CA LEU A 45 -0.52 27.99 -4.90
C LEU A 45 -0.86 29.01 -3.79
N GLU A 46 -0.49 28.73 -2.53
CA GLU A 46 -0.70 29.67 -1.44
C GLU A 46 0.20 30.90 -1.59
N ARG A 47 1.45 30.72 -1.99
CA ARG A 47 2.38 31.84 -2.29
C ARG A 47 1.83 32.76 -3.37
N GLU A 48 1.14 32.22 -4.37
CA GLU A 48 0.46 32.99 -5.42
C GLU A 48 -0.89 33.57 -4.96
N GLY A 49 -1.33 33.33 -3.73
CA GLY A 49 -2.51 33.90 -3.11
C GLY A 49 -3.83 33.27 -3.51
N LEU A 50 -3.81 31.99 -3.96
CA LEU A 50 -5.04 31.27 -4.38
C LEU A 50 -6.10 31.26 -3.29
N CYS A 51 -5.75 30.92 -2.05
CA CYS A 51 -6.70 30.87 -0.93
C CYS A 51 -7.41 32.22 -0.72
N ARG A 52 -6.66 33.30 -0.66
CA ARG A 52 -7.19 34.67 -0.51
C ARG A 52 -8.16 35.04 -1.64
N VAL A 53 -7.80 34.73 -2.89
CA VAL A 53 -8.64 35.01 -4.06
C VAL A 53 -9.92 34.19 -4.01
N VAL A 54 -9.86 32.88 -3.69
CA VAL A 54 -11.01 31.99 -3.54
C VAL A 54 -11.95 32.50 -2.45
N CYS A 55 -11.44 32.80 -1.26
CA CYS A 55 -12.24 33.30 -0.14
C CYS A 55 -12.94 34.61 -0.49
N ARG A 56 -12.25 35.55 -1.13
CA ARG A 56 -12.84 36.81 -1.59
C ARG A 56 -13.95 36.57 -2.60
N MET A 57 -13.73 35.71 -3.60
CA MET A 57 -14.74 35.44 -4.66
C MET A 57 -15.97 34.72 -4.13
N LEU A 58 -15.83 33.95 -3.07
CA LEU A 58 -16.94 33.23 -2.42
C LEU A 58 -17.58 34.03 -1.26
N GLY A 59 -17.07 35.24 -0.95
CA GLY A 59 -17.55 36.03 0.18
C GLY A 59 -17.29 35.38 1.55
N LEU A 60 -16.24 34.57 1.65
CA LEU A 60 -15.84 33.91 2.89
C LEU A 60 -14.89 34.82 3.70
N GLY A 61 -15.20 35.01 4.98
CA GLY A 61 -14.29 35.64 5.95
C GLY A 61 -13.32 34.59 6.46
N ALA A 62 -12.15 34.49 5.83
CA ALA A 62 -11.08 33.58 6.28
C ALA A 62 -9.83 34.37 6.62
N GLY A 63 -9.11 33.92 7.65
CA GLY A 63 -7.76 34.40 7.98
C GLY A 63 -6.69 33.77 7.07
N GLU A 64 -5.44 34.12 7.30
CA GLU A 64 -4.30 33.51 6.63
C GLU A 64 -4.22 32.00 6.99
N PRO A 65 -4.00 31.10 6.01
CA PRO A 65 -3.91 29.68 6.27
C PRO A 65 -2.61 29.33 7.01
N ASP A 66 -2.70 28.41 7.96
CA ASP A 66 -1.52 27.86 8.61
C ASP A 66 -0.92 26.70 7.79
N MET A 67 0.15 26.99 7.06
CA MET A 67 0.85 26.01 6.21
C MET A 67 2.10 25.41 6.86
N ARG A 68 2.35 25.65 8.16
CA ARG A 68 3.60 25.20 8.83
C ARG A 68 3.77 23.69 8.76
N HIS A 69 2.74 22.93 9.10
CA HIS A 69 2.79 21.48 9.05
C HIS A 69 3.08 20.94 7.64
N TRP A 70 2.52 21.60 6.62
CA TRP A 70 2.75 21.23 5.22
C TRP A 70 4.18 21.60 4.75
N GLN A 71 4.73 22.71 5.23
CA GLN A 71 6.13 23.10 4.99
C GLN A 71 7.11 22.10 5.62
N GLU A 72 6.81 21.65 6.85
CA GLU A 72 7.59 20.62 7.53
C GLU A 72 7.58 19.30 6.73
N LEU A 73 6.41 18.89 6.20
CA LEU A 73 6.29 17.69 5.35
C LEU A 73 7.17 17.81 4.10
N VAL A 74 7.11 18.91 3.37
CA VAL A 74 7.94 19.13 2.16
C VAL A 74 9.42 19.12 2.51
N THR A 75 9.80 19.70 3.65
CA THR A 75 11.18 19.64 4.14
C THR A 75 11.63 18.21 4.43
N GLN A 76 10.78 17.39 5.03
CA GLN A 76 11.05 15.97 5.27
C GLN A 76 11.18 15.17 3.98
N ILE A 77 10.35 15.46 2.96
CA ILE A 77 10.44 14.81 1.65
C ILE A 77 11.82 15.04 1.04
N HIS A 78 12.29 16.29 0.99
CA HIS A 78 13.61 16.61 0.44
C HIS A 78 14.76 16.03 1.29
N ALA A 79 14.61 15.99 2.61
CA ALA A 79 15.61 15.36 3.47
C ALA A 79 15.72 13.84 3.25
N ALA A 80 14.59 13.19 2.95
CA ALA A 80 14.54 11.75 2.69
C ALA A 80 15.30 11.32 1.42
N GLU A 81 15.49 12.20 0.45
CA GLU A 81 16.23 11.95 -0.79
C GLU A 81 17.71 11.58 -0.59
N GLN A 82 18.24 11.78 0.63
CA GLN A 82 19.65 11.46 0.94
C GLN A 82 19.90 10.00 1.31
N ARG A 83 18.87 9.24 1.62
CA ARG A 83 18.95 7.83 1.99
C ARG A 83 17.96 7.02 1.17
N HIS A 84 18.40 5.94 0.56
CA HIS A 84 17.60 5.12 -0.32
C HIS A 84 17.33 3.75 0.30
N VAL A 85 16.16 3.15 0.01
CA VAL A 85 15.84 1.76 0.33
C VAL A 85 15.08 1.14 -0.85
N THR A 86 15.58 0.01 -1.35
CA THR A 86 14.97 -0.67 -2.49
C THR A 86 13.92 -1.67 -2.02
N ILE A 87 12.69 -1.54 -2.51
CA ILE A 87 11.56 -2.44 -2.26
C ILE A 87 11.15 -3.10 -3.58
N ALA A 88 11.21 -4.43 -3.64
CA ALA A 88 10.67 -5.19 -4.76
C ALA A 88 9.13 -5.28 -4.63
N LEU A 89 8.41 -4.67 -5.56
CA LEU A 89 6.96 -4.81 -5.70
C LEU A 89 6.70 -5.92 -6.71
N VAL A 90 6.34 -7.11 -6.22
CA VAL A 90 6.11 -8.31 -7.02
C VAL A 90 4.62 -8.44 -7.32
N GLY A 91 4.22 -8.13 -8.54
CA GLY A 91 2.81 -8.00 -8.91
C GLY A 91 2.49 -8.46 -10.34
N LYS A 92 1.21 -8.38 -10.70
CA LYS A 92 0.68 -8.78 -12.02
C LYS A 92 0.58 -7.63 -13.02
N TYR A 93 0.52 -6.39 -12.52
CA TYR A 93 0.20 -5.19 -13.31
C TYR A 93 1.36 -4.20 -13.32
N THR A 94 2.58 -4.70 -13.29
CA THR A 94 3.81 -3.90 -13.16
C THR A 94 4.17 -3.11 -14.42
N GLU A 95 3.64 -3.47 -15.58
CA GLU A 95 3.78 -2.68 -16.82
C GLU A 95 2.99 -1.36 -16.77
N LEU A 96 1.88 -1.33 -16.00
CA LEU A 96 1.06 -0.15 -15.80
C LEU A 96 1.14 0.27 -14.32
N HIS A 97 2.12 1.10 -14.00
CA HIS A 97 2.39 1.53 -12.62
C HIS A 97 1.18 2.15 -11.91
N ASP A 98 0.29 2.81 -12.67
CA ASP A 98 -0.95 3.39 -12.14
C ASP A 98 -1.88 2.37 -11.46
N ALA A 99 -1.79 1.09 -11.84
CA ALA A 99 -2.54 0.02 -11.18
C ALA A 99 -2.18 -0.14 -9.70
N TYR A 100 -0.96 0.24 -9.32
CA TYR A 100 -0.44 0.18 -7.97
C TYR A 100 -0.12 1.58 -7.38
N LEU A 101 -0.67 2.65 -7.96
CA LEU A 101 -0.37 4.02 -7.54
C LEU A 101 -0.55 4.22 -6.02
N SER A 102 -1.66 3.74 -5.45
CA SER A 102 -1.91 3.89 -4.01
C SER A 102 -0.89 3.13 -3.14
N VAL A 103 -0.36 2.00 -3.63
CA VAL A 103 0.70 1.24 -2.95
C VAL A 103 2.02 1.99 -3.03
N ALA A 104 2.37 2.49 -4.22
CA ALA A 104 3.59 3.28 -4.44
C ALA A 104 3.59 4.56 -3.59
N GLU A 105 2.48 5.29 -3.58
CA GLU A 105 2.30 6.47 -2.71
C GLU A 105 2.40 6.10 -1.22
N SER A 106 1.86 4.95 -0.80
CA SER A 106 1.97 4.51 0.59
C SER A 106 3.40 4.18 1.00
N LEU A 107 4.19 3.60 0.09
CA LEU A 107 5.63 3.38 0.27
C LEU A 107 6.37 4.71 0.35
N PHE A 108 6.06 5.66 -0.53
CA PHE A 108 6.60 7.02 -0.48
C PHE A 108 6.30 7.72 0.86
N HIS A 109 5.04 7.68 1.31
CA HIS A 109 4.64 8.25 2.61
C HIS A 109 5.43 7.65 3.77
N ALA A 110 5.55 6.31 3.78
CA ALA A 110 6.29 5.59 4.81
C ALA A 110 7.79 5.90 4.76
N GLY A 111 8.38 5.94 3.57
CA GLY A 111 9.77 6.31 3.35
C GLY A 111 10.08 7.71 3.88
N THR A 112 9.29 8.70 3.48
CA THR A 112 9.41 10.08 3.97
C THR A 112 9.39 10.15 5.50
N ALA A 113 8.43 9.48 6.13
CA ALA A 113 8.32 9.46 7.60
C ALA A 113 9.46 8.71 8.29
N CYS A 114 10.17 7.83 7.57
CA CYS A 114 11.36 7.11 8.04
C CYS A 114 12.67 7.79 7.63
N GLY A 115 12.61 8.94 6.94
CA GLY A 115 13.79 9.68 6.47
C GLY A 115 14.54 8.98 5.35
N ALA A 116 13.84 8.27 4.46
CA ALA A 116 14.43 7.58 3.30
C ALA A 116 13.51 7.64 2.08
N GLN A 117 14.09 7.75 0.90
CA GLN A 117 13.41 7.53 -0.37
C GLN A 117 13.27 6.03 -0.62
N VAL A 118 12.06 5.61 -0.96
CA VAL A 118 11.80 4.23 -1.38
C VAL A 118 11.93 4.13 -2.89
N ASP A 119 12.89 3.34 -3.33
CA ASP A 119 13.06 3.00 -4.75
C ASP A 119 12.30 1.70 -5.02
N ILE A 120 11.27 1.76 -5.87
CA ILE A 120 10.44 0.60 -6.18
C ILE A 120 11.05 -0.16 -7.36
N GLN A 121 11.47 -1.40 -7.10
CA GLN A 121 11.80 -2.36 -8.14
C GLN A 121 10.52 -3.08 -8.57
N TRP A 122 10.04 -2.78 -9.75
CA TRP A 122 8.84 -3.39 -10.34
C TRP A 122 9.17 -4.78 -10.88
N VAL A 123 8.55 -5.83 -10.32
CA VAL A 123 8.80 -7.22 -10.71
C VAL A 123 7.51 -7.85 -11.19
N ASP A 124 7.46 -8.24 -12.48
CA ASP A 124 6.33 -9.02 -13.00
C ASP A 124 6.42 -10.46 -12.50
N SER A 125 5.45 -10.82 -11.68
CA SER A 125 5.38 -12.15 -11.09
C SER A 125 5.20 -13.28 -12.11
N GLN A 126 4.74 -13.01 -13.33
CA GLN A 126 4.62 -14.03 -14.37
C GLN A 126 5.98 -14.50 -14.90
N HIS A 127 6.97 -13.61 -14.86
CA HIS A 127 8.32 -13.89 -15.34
C HIS A 127 9.27 -14.33 -14.23
N LEU A 128 8.80 -14.38 -12.98
CA LEU A 128 9.60 -14.82 -11.84
C LEU A 128 9.56 -16.35 -11.72
N THR A 129 10.73 -16.96 -11.86
CA THR A 129 10.93 -18.42 -11.80
C THR A 129 11.98 -18.78 -10.77
N ALA A 130 12.10 -20.05 -10.39
CA ALA A 130 13.11 -20.50 -9.44
C ALA A 130 14.55 -20.22 -9.92
N GLU A 131 14.78 -20.24 -11.24
CA GLU A 131 16.09 -20.00 -11.85
C GLU A 131 16.52 -18.54 -11.77
N ASN A 132 15.59 -17.58 -11.95
CA ASN A 132 15.92 -16.15 -11.95
C ASN A 132 15.61 -15.42 -10.65
N LEU A 133 14.95 -16.09 -9.70
CA LEU A 133 14.46 -15.53 -8.43
C LEU A 133 15.55 -14.76 -7.67
N THR A 134 16.69 -15.42 -7.46
CA THR A 134 17.80 -14.83 -6.69
C THR A 134 18.40 -13.63 -7.40
N GLU A 135 18.59 -13.69 -8.71
CA GLU A 135 19.13 -12.58 -9.50
C GLU A 135 18.16 -11.40 -9.51
N THR A 136 16.85 -11.68 -9.72
CA THR A 136 15.81 -10.65 -9.78
C THR A 136 15.62 -9.93 -8.45
N LEU A 137 15.65 -10.64 -7.33
CA LEU A 137 15.39 -10.07 -5.99
C LEU A 137 16.66 -9.71 -5.22
N CYS A 138 17.83 -9.90 -5.83
CA CYS A 138 19.11 -9.53 -5.21
C CYS A 138 19.17 -8.02 -4.95
N GLY A 139 19.55 -7.64 -3.73
CA GLY A 139 19.73 -6.24 -3.35
C GLY A 139 18.45 -5.50 -2.94
N CYS A 140 17.26 -6.12 -3.00
CA CYS A 140 16.10 -5.53 -2.38
C CYS A 140 16.15 -5.70 -0.85
N SER A 141 15.76 -4.64 -0.13
CA SER A 141 15.69 -4.63 1.34
C SER A 141 14.31 -5.05 1.87
N GLY A 142 13.34 -5.21 0.99
CA GLY A 142 11.98 -5.66 1.32
C GLY A 142 11.22 -6.11 0.09
N ILE A 143 10.24 -6.99 0.28
CA ILE A 143 9.38 -7.53 -0.78
C ILE A 143 7.93 -7.21 -0.43
N LEU A 144 7.21 -6.57 -1.35
CA LEU A 144 5.80 -6.29 -1.24
C LEU A 144 5.03 -7.04 -2.32
N VAL A 145 4.03 -7.84 -1.92
CA VAL A 145 3.08 -8.48 -2.83
C VAL A 145 1.72 -7.80 -2.66
N PRO A 146 1.25 -7.04 -3.67
CA PRO A 146 0.01 -6.28 -3.60
C PRO A 146 -1.23 -7.14 -3.85
N GLY A 147 -2.40 -6.51 -3.73
CA GLY A 147 -3.67 -7.09 -4.14
C GLY A 147 -3.76 -7.34 -5.64
N GLY A 148 -4.62 -8.30 -6.04
CA GLY A 148 -4.88 -8.65 -7.43
C GLY A 148 -5.97 -9.69 -7.56
N PHE A 149 -6.43 -9.93 -8.78
CA PHE A 149 -7.46 -10.94 -9.12
C PHE A 149 -6.96 -11.91 -10.19
N GLY A 150 -7.53 -13.11 -10.21
CA GLY A 150 -7.20 -14.17 -11.18
C GLY A 150 -5.87 -14.88 -10.88
N ASP A 151 -5.59 -15.91 -11.65
CA ASP A 151 -4.54 -16.91 -11.43
C ASP A 151 -3.16 -16.54 -12.02
N ARG A 152 -3.10 -15.52 -12.85
CA ARG A 152 -1.88 -15.08 -13.53
C ARG A 152 -0.79 -14.71 -12.52
N GLY A 153 0.42 -15.25 -12.66
CA GLY A 153 1.61 -14.90 -11.87
C GLY A 153 1.59 -15.34 -10.40
N ILE A 154 0.65 -16.21 -9.99
CA ILE A 154 0.51 -16.69 -8.61
C ILE A 154 1.77 -17.43 -8.14
N GLU A 155 2.32 -18.33 -8.96
CA GLU A 155 3.50 -19.11 -8.59
C GLU A 155 4.74 -18.22 -8.37
N GLY A 156 4.93 -17.19 -9.21
CA GLY A 156 6.01 -16.22 -9.00
C GLY A 156 5.85 -15.40 -7.71
N MET A 157 4.61 -15.06 -7.33
CA MET A 157 4.35 -14.41 -6.04
C MET A 157 4.65 -15.35 -4.87
N ILE A 158 4.31 -16.66 -4.99
CA ILE A 158 4.63 -17.67 -3.97
C ILE A 158 6.15 -17.81 -3.82
N LEU A 159 6.90 -17.87 -4.94
CA LEU A 159 8.36 -17.89 -4.92
C LEU A 159 8.95 -16.65 -4.24
N ALA A 160 8.41 -15.48 -4.49
CA ALA A 160 8.85 -14.25 -3.84
C ALA A 160 8.59 -14.26 -2.33
N ALA A 161 7.43 -14.76 -1.89
CA ALA A 161 7.10 -14.91 -0.47
C ALA A 161 8.02 -15.95 0.21
N GLN A 162 8.31 -17.08 -0.46
CA GLN A 162 9.26 -18.09 0.00
C GLN A 162 10.66 -17.48 0.17
N TYR A 163 11.13 -16.76 -0.84
CA TYR A 163 12.42 -16.10 -0.80
C TYR A 163 12.52 -15.11 0.36
N ALA A 164 11.49 -14.30 0.57
CA ALA A 164 11.42 -13.37 1.69
C ALA A 164 11.53 -14.12 3.04
N ARG A 165 10.73 -15.16 3.23
CA ARG A 165 10.72 -15.96 4.47
C ARG A 165 12.05 -16.64 4.74
N GLU A 166 12.64 -17.31 3.75
CA GLU A 166 13.88 -18.08 3.91
C GLU A 166 15.12 -17.21 4.07
N LYS A 167 15.12 -16.02 3.44
CA LYS A 167 16.25 -15.09 3.51
C LYS A 167 16.14 -14.05 4.63
N GLY A 168 15.02 -14.05 5.38
CA GLY A 168 14.78 -13.04 6.41
C GLY A 168 14.57 -11.63 5.86
N ILE A 169 14.15 -11.52 4.60
CA ILE A 169 13.87 -10.23 3.96
C ILE A 169 12.46 -9.77 4.35
N PRO A 170 12.28 -8.54 4.86
CA PRO A 170 10.97 -8.00 5.18
C PRO A 170 9.95 -8.21 4.08
N TYR A 171 8.76 -8.71 4.46
CA TYR A 171 7.65 -9.01 3.56
C TYR A 171 6.37 -8.29 4.00
N LEU A 172 5.69 -7.65 3.06
CA LEU A 172 4.33 -7.12 3.25
C LEU A 172 3.40 -7.69 2.18
N GLY A 173 2.43 -8.49 2.60
CA GLY A 173 1.39 -9.06 1.73
C GLY A 173 0.06 -8.34 1.90
N ILE A 174 -0.48 -7.76 0.83
CA ILE A 174 -1.76 -7.03 0.84
C ILE A 174 -2.82 -7.83 0.10
N CYS A 175 -3.95 -8.14 0.73
CA CYS A 175 -5.09 -8.85 0.17
C CYS A 175 -4.66 -10.19 -0.45
N LEU A 176 -4.50 -10.25 -1.79
CA LEU A 176 -3.92 -11.43 -2.46
C LEU A 176 -2.53 -11.77 -1.89
N GLY A 177 -1.71 -10.77 -1.58
CA GLY A 177 -0.38 -10.99 -1.00
C GLY A 177 -0.40 -11.70 0.36
N MET A 178 -1.40 -11.44 1.21
CA MET A 178 -1.61 -12.23 2.42
C MET A 178 -1.99 -13.68 2.08
N GLN A 179 -2.88 -13.89 1.12
CA GLN A 179 -3.30 -15.22 0.68
C GLN A 179 -2.11 -16.02 0.12
N ILE A 180 -1.25 -15.37 -0.66
CA ILE A 180 0.02 -15.93 -1.15
C ILE A 180 0.92 -16.37 0.00
N ALA A 181 1.07 -15.53 1.04
CA ALA A 181 1.86 -15.88 2.22
C ALA A 181 1.32 -17.12 2.94
N VAL A 182 0.00 -17.25 3.06
CA VAL A 182 -0.65 -18.44 3.64
C VAL A 182 -0.42 -19.68 2.80
N ILE A 183 -0.58 -19.59 1.47
CA ILE A 183 -0.34 -20.71 0.53
C ILE A 183 1.12 -21.14 0.57
N GLU A 184 2.06 -20.18 0.49
CA GLU A 184 3.49 -20.46 0.57
C GLU A 184 3.84 -21.21 1.85
N PHE A 185 3.39 -20.70 2.99
CA PHE A 185 3.66 -21.28 4.28
C PHE A 185 3.07 -22.68 4.44
N ALA A 186 1.86 -22.89 3.94
CA ALA A 186 1.20 -24.19 3.91
C ALA A 186 1.98 -25.20 3.05
N ARG A 187 2.50 -24.80 1.89
CA ARG A 187 3.29 -25.66 1.00
C ARG A 187 4.63 -26.05 1.61
N HIS A 188 5.38 -25.07 2.10
CA HIS A 188 6.79 -25.27 2.42
C HIS A 188 7.09 -25.45 3.92
N ALA A 189 6.22 -24.96 4.81
CA ALA A 189 6.38 -25.16 6.25
C ALA A 189 5.46 -26.26 6.81
N ALA A 190 4.18 -26.32 6.37
CA ALA A 190 3.28 -27.40 6.77
C ALA A 190 3.40 -28.67 5.89
N GLY A 191 4.10 -28.60 4.74
CA GLY A 191 4.38 -29.74 3.87
C GLY A 191 3.22 -30.16 2.96
N TRP A 192 2.21 -29.31 2.76
CA TRP A 192 1.07 -29.57 1.86
C TRP A 192 1.35 -29.03 0.46
N ALA A 193 2.08 -29.80 -0.34
CA ALA A 193 2.57 -29.37 -1.65
C ALA A 193 1.47 -28.90 -2.62
N ASP A 194 0.24 -29.36 -2.44
CA ASP A 194 -0.95 -28.99 -3.24
C ASP A 194 -1.76 -27.84 -2.63
N ALA A 195 -1.34 -27.27 -1.49
CA ALA A 195 -2.07 -26.17 -0.84
C ALA A 195 -2.25 -24.99 -1.80
N HIS A 196 -3.48 -24.50 -1.91
CA HIS A 196 -3.83 -23.45 -2.85
C HIS A 196 -5.07 -22.67 -2.40
N SER A 197 -5.44 -21.67 -3.21
CA SER A 197 -6.75 -21.04 -3.14
C SER A 197 -7.76 -21.81 -3.98
N ALA A 198 -8.97 -22.00 -3.46
CA ALA A 198 -10.11 -22.54 -4.22
C ALA A 198 -10.51 -21.62 -5.40
N GLU A 199 -10.03 -20.35 -5.43
CA GLU A 199 -10.20 -19.46 -6.58
C GLU A 199 -9.39 -19.94 -7.80
N PHE A 200 -8.20 -20.50 -7.57
CA PHE A 200 -7.24 -20.85 -8.63
C PHE A 200 -7.16 -22.34 -8.90
N SER A 201 -7.49 -23.18 -7.91
CA SER A 201 -7.48 -24.62 -8.03
C SER A 201 -8.72 -25.25 -7.37
N ALA A 202 -9.67 -25.66 -8.17
CA ALA A 202 -10.89 -26.32 -7.69
C ALA A 202 -10.66 -27.77 -7.22
N VAL A 203 -9.46 -28.33 -7.45
CA VAL A 203 -9.14 -29.75 -7.19
C VAL A 203 -8.14 -29.95 -6.05
N THR A 204 -7.66 -28.88 -5.42
CA THR A 204 -6.72 -28.99 -4.29
C THR A 204 -7.37 -29.70 -3.11
N ALA A 205 -6.64 -30.60 -2.46
CA ALA A 205 -7.07 -31.21 -1.21
C ALA A 205 -6.91 -30.27 0.00
N HIS A 206 -6.07 -29.24 -0.14
CA HIS A 206 -5.80 -28.26 0.92
C HIS A 206 -6.15 -26.82 0.45
N PRO A 207 -7.46 -26.48 0.32
CA PRO A 207 -7.89 -25.12 -0.01
C PRO A 207 -7.72 -24.21 1.23
N VAL A 208 -6.47 -23.80 1.49
CA VAL A 208 -6.13 -22.93 2.63
C VAL A 208 -6.68 -21.53 2.49
N ILE A 209 -7.06 -21.14 1.28
CA ILE A 209 -7.83 -19.95 0.94
C ILE A 209 -9.12 -20.41 0.24
N ASP A 210 -10.28 -20.02 0.78
CA ASP A 210 -11.58 -20.49 0.30
C ASP A 210 -12.62 -19.36 0.35
N LEU A 211 -13.81 -19.64 -0.19
CA LEU A 211 -14.94 -18.71 -0.15
C LEU A 211 -15.36 -18.42 1.29
N MET A 212 -15.81 -17.19 1.53
CA MET A 212 -16.46 -16.87 2.80
C MET A 212 -17.67 -17.80 3.03
N PRO A 213 -17.91 -18.25 4.28
CA PRO A 213 -19.00 -19.18 4.61
C PRO A 213 -20.38 -18.75 4.09
N ASP A 214 -20.63 -17.44 4.06
CA ASP A 214 -21.91 -16.85 3.64
C ASP A 214 -22.06 -16.72 2.10
N GLN A 215 -21.04 -17.12 1.33
CA GLN A 215 -21.01 -17.03 -0.15
C GLN A 215 -21.11 -18.39 -0.85
N GLY A 216 -21.17 -19.49 -0.10
CA GLY A 216 -21.43 -20.82 -0.62
C GLY A 216 -22.82 -20.89 -1.27
N GLY A 217 -22.87 -21.04 -2.61
CA GLY A 217 -24.12 -21.13 -3.38
C GLY A 217 -24.50 -19.88 -4.17
N VAL A 218 -23.72 -18.79 -4.11
CA VAL A 218 -23.97 -17.59 -4.93
C VAL A 218 -23.42 -17.78 -6.34
N THR A 219 -24.31 -17.98 -7.32
CA THR A 219 -23.96 -18.14 -8.74
C THR A 219 -23.65 -16.81 -9.46
N ALA A 220 -24.19 -15.69 -8.98
CA ALA A 220 -23.96 -14.37 -9.55
C ALA A 220 -22.75 -13.70 -8.87
N LYS A 221 -21.63 -13.54 -9.59
CA LYS A 221 -20.38 -13.01 -9.09
C LYS A 221 -20.38 -11.49 -8.74
N GLY A 222 -21.42 -10.75 -9.09
CA GLY A 222 -21.55 -9.33 -8.79
C GLY A 222 -22.17 -9.07 -7.41
N GLY A 223 -21.57 -8.17 -6.61
CA GLY A 223 -22.14 -7.71 -5.34
C GLY A 223 -21.93 -8.62 -4.12
N THR A 224 -21.13 -9.69 -4.24
CA THR A 224 -20.89 -10.66 -3.17
C THR A 224 -19.53 -10.51 -2.48
N MET A 225 -18.77 -9.46 -2.81
CA MET A 225 -17.50 -9.17 -2.15
C MET A 225 -17.73 -8.54 -0.78
N ARG A 226 -16.86 -8.86 0.17
CA ARG A 226 -16.70 -8.08 1.38
C ARG A 226 -16.09 -6.73 1.00
N LEU A 227 -16.92 -5.70 0.97
CA LEU A 227 -16.58 -4.38 0.46
C LEU A 227 -16.84 -3.32 1.51
N GLY A 228 -15.86 -2.46 1.76
CA GLY A 228 -15.99 -1.34 2.68
C GLY A 228 -15.13 -1.47 3.93
N LYS A 229 -15.52 -0.75 4.99
CA LYS A 229 -14.76 -0.62 6.24
C LYS A 229 -15.26 -1.64 7.26
N TYR A 230 -14.36 -2.49 7.75
CA TYR A 230 -14.65 -3.51 8.77
C TYR A 230 -13.66 -3.46 9.93
N PRO A 231 -14.09 -3.88 11.14
CA PRO A 231 -13.23 -3.94 12.31
C PRO A 231 -12.32 -5.18 12.25
N CYS A 232 -11.10 -5.01 12.78
CA CYS A 232 -10.16 -6.08 13.03
C CYS A 232 -9.61 -5.95 14.45
N VAL A 233 -9.58 -7.05 15.19
CA VAL A 233 -9.02 -7.14 16.54
C VAL A 233 -7.62 -7.74 16.43
N LEU A 234 -6.62 -6.98 16.84
CA LEU A 234 -5.20 -7.37 16.77
C LEU A 234 -4.79 -8.16 18.00
N ALA A 235 -4.08 -9.26 17.79
CA ALA A 235 -3.55 -10.10 18.83
C ALA A 235 -2.39 -9.39 19.57
N GLU A 236 -2.30 -9.60 20.88
CA GLU A 236 -1.26 -9.02 21.73
C GLU A 236 0.12 -9.63 21.40
N GLY A 237 1.18 -8.81 21.46
CA GLY A 237 2.56 -9.23 21.18
C GLY A 237 2.80 -9.56 19.70
N THR A 238 2.00 -9.03 18.79
CA THR A 238 2.22 -9.12 17.35
C THR A 238 2.85 -7.84 16.80
N LYS A 239 3.65 -7.96 15.72
CA LYS A 239 4.21 -6.81 15.00
C LYS A 239 3.11 -5.87 14.49
N ALA A 240 2.01 -6.45 14.01
CA ALA A 240 0.84 -5.68 13.63
C ALA A 240 0.29 -4.84 14.80
N ARG A 241 0.14 -5.45 15.99
CA ARG A 241 -0.35 -4.75 17.18
C ARG A 241 0.60 -3.63 17.63
N GLU A 242 1.90 -3.86 17.57
CA GLU A 242 2.93 -2.88 17.88
C GLU A 242 2.90 -1.71 16.89
N ALA A 243 2.81 -2.00 15.59
CA ALA A 243 2.75 -0.98 14.55
C ALA A 243 1.54 -0.04 14.68
N TYR A 244 0.36 -0.59 14.97
CA TYR A 244 -0.85 0.21 15.15
C TYR A 244 -0.97 0.87 16.53
N GLY A 245 -0.34 0.32 17.55
CA GLY A 245 -0.42 0.82 18.93
C GLY A 245 -1.81 0.71 19.59
N GLN A 246 -2.75 -0.03 18.97
CA GLN A 246 -4.12 -0.17 19.46
C GLN A 246 -4.68 -1.57 19.20
N ARG A 247 -5.66 -2.01 20.01
CA ARG A 247 -6.22 -3.36 19.93
C ARG A 247 -7.18 -3.54 18.76
N GLU A 248 -8.05 -2.59 18.52
CA GLU A 248 -9.07 -2.64 17.48
C GLU A 248 -8.77 -1.61 16.42
N ILE A 249 -8.81 -2.04 15.18
CA ILE A 249 -8.59 -1.19 14.00
C ILE A 249 -9.76 -1.35 13.03
N TRP A 250 -9.89 -0.40 12.13
CA TRP A 250 -10.94 -0.40 11.12
C TRP A 250 -10.30 -0.20 9.76
N GLU A 251 -10.37 -1.23 8.89
CA GLU A 251 -9.69 -1.23 7.61
C GLU A 251 -10.64 -1.48 6.43
N ARG A 252 -10.21 -1.14 5.22
CA ARG A 252 -11.03 -1.26 4.00
C ARG A 252 -10.75 -2.58 3.30
N HIS A 253 -11.83 -3.30 2.99
CA HIS A 253 -11.79 -4.61 2.35
C HIS A 253 -12.37 -4.56 0.94
N ARG A 254 -11.83 -5.43 0.06
CA ARG A 254 -12.35 -5.71 -1.27
C ARG A 254 -11.93 -7.11 -1.69
N HIS A 255 -12.56 -8.13 -1.13
CA HIS A 255 -12.22 -9.52 -1.43
C HIS A 255 -13.42 -10.45 -1.24
N ARG A 256 -13.33 -11.66 -1.79
CA ARG A 256 -14.34 -12.73 -1.68
C ARG A 256 -13.79 -13.96 -0.97
N TYR A 257 -12.51 -14.25 -1.20
CA TYR A 257 -11.82 -15.41 -0.62
C TYR A 257 -11.10 -15.00 0.64
N GLU A 258 -11.01 -15.95 1.58
CA GLU A 258 -10.42 -15.75 2.90
C GLU A 258 -9.60 -16.97 3.34
N CYS A 259 -8.78 -16.79 4.37
CA CYS A 259 -8.07 -17.89 5.00
C CYS A 259 -9.07 -18.90 5.59
N SER A 260 -8.94 -20.16 5.20
CA SER A 260 -9.83 -21.25 5.62
C SER A 260 -9.59 -21.63 7.09
N ASN A 261 -10.64 -21.59 7.89
CA ASN A 261 -10.56 -22.02 9.29
C ASN A 261 -10.33 -23.53 9.47
N VAL A 262 -10.56 -24.31 8.41
CA VAL A 262 -10.32 -25.76 8.43
C VAL A 262 -8.86 -26.08 8.68
N PHE A 263 -7.95 -25.30 8.04
CA PHE A 263 -6.51 -25.52 8.09
C PHE A 263 -5.78 -24.57 9.03
N ARG A 264 -6.51 -23.65 9.68
CA ARG A 264 -5.93 -22.58 10.50
C ARG A 264 -5.04 -23.11 11.62
N ARG A 265 -5.53 -24.10 12.38
CA ARG A 265 -4.81 -24.65 13.55
C ARG A 265 -3.49 -25.31 13.16
N GLU A 266 -3.50 -26.02 12.05
CA GLU A 266 -2.33 -26.74 11.55
C GLU A 266 -1.25 -25.78 11.07
N VAL A 267 -1.63 -24.69 10.34
CA VAL A 267 -0.67 -23.66 9.91
C VAL A 267 -0.15 -22.86 11.11
N GLU A 268 -0.99 -22.58 12.11
CA GLU A 268 -0.54 -21.94 13.35
C GLU A 268 0.43 -22.83 14.15
N ALA A 269 0.22 -24.14 14.17
CA ALA A 269 1.08 -25.09 14.86
C ALA A 269 2.51 -25.13 14.29
N VAL A 270 2.69 -24.79 13.02
CA VAL A 270 4.01 -24.77 12.37
C VAL A 270 4.62 -23.35 12.27
N GLY A 271 3.98 -22.34 12.89
CA GLY A 271 4.59 -21.04 13.13
C GLY A 271 3.99 -19.84 12.39
N LEU A 272 2.95 -20.01 11.55
CA LEU A 272 2.21 -18.87 11.00
C LEU A 272 1.21 -18.37 12.05
N ARG A 273 1.46 -17.20 12.57
CA ARG A 273 0.62 -16.61 13.62
C ARG A 273 -0.53 -15.80 13.04
N VAL A 274 -1.74 -16.02 13.52
CA VAL A 274 -2.87 -15.12 13.24
C VAL A 274 -2.72 -13.85 14.08
N ALA A 275 -2.38 -12.74 13.43
CA ALA A 275 -2.10 -11.45 14.06
C ALA A 275 -3.35 -10.57 14.22
N GLY A 276 -4.41 -10.84 13.46
CA GLY A 276 -5.67 -10.11 13.55
C GLY A 276 -6.85 -10.93 13.05
N THR A 277 -8.01 -10.71 13.68
CA THR A 277 -9.27 -11.38 13.32
C THR A 277 -10.44 -10.41 13.30
N SER A 278 -11.56 -10.82 12.67
CA SER A 278 -12.86 -10.19 12.92
C SER A 278 -13.20 -10.23 14.42
N PRO A 279 -14.09 -9.33 14.94
CA PRO A 279 -14.42 -9.28 16.36
C PRO A 279 -14.99 -10.59 16.94
N ASP A 280 -15.65 -11.41 16.12
CA ASP A 280 -16.15 -12.73 16.46
C ASP A 280 -15.08 -13.84 16.38
N GLY A 281 -13.85 -13.50 15.94
CA GLY A 281 -12.72 -14.41 15.80
C GLY A 281 -12.80 -15.36 14.60
N ARG A 282 -13.84 -15.24 13.77
CA ARG A 282 -14.12 -16.18 12.65
C ARG A 282 -13.25 -15.94 11.43
N LEU A 283 -13.00 -14.68 11.08
CA LEU A 283 -12.25 -14.33 9.88
C LEU A 283 -10.82 -13.95 10.24
N VAL A 284 -9.86 -14.47 9.50
CA VAL A 284 -8.44 -14.13 9.62
C VAL A 284 -8.18 -12.88 8.79
N GLU A 285 -7.86 -11.78 9.47
CA GLU A 285 -7.62 -10.48 8.85
C GLU A 285 -6.14 -10.18 8.64
N MET A 286 -5.29 -10.77 9.49
CA MET A 286 -3.84 -10.59 9.42
C MET A 286 -3.11 -11.85 9.86
N VAL A 287 -1.98 -12.09 9.22
CA VAL A 287 -1.02 -13.16 9.57
C VAL A 287 0.38 -12.59 9.70
N GLU A 288 1.23 -13.23 10.52
CA GLU A 288 2.64 -12.90 10.64
C GLU A 288 3.50 -14.10 11.02
N ILE A 289 4.80 -14.03 10.77
CA ILE A 289 5.81 -14.95 11.31
C ILE A 289 6.54 -14.22 12.44
N ALA A 290 6.45 -14.75 13.67
CA ALA A 290 6.93 -14.09 14.87
C ALA A 290 8.45 -13.85 14.85
N ASP A 291 9.22 -14.86 14.48
CA ASP A 291 10.69 -14.83 14.52
C ASP A 291 11.32 -14.21 13.27
N HIS A 292 10.50 -13.76 12.30
CA HIS A 292 10.96 -13.05 11.12
C HIS A 292 11.10 -11.54 11.40
N PRO A 293 12.08 -10.81 10.83
CA PRO A 293 12.21 -9.36 11.00
C PRO A 293 10.90 -8.60 10.75
N TRP A 294 10.24 -8.89 9.63
CA TRP A 294 8.91 -8.41 9.28
C TRP A 294 8.31 -9.32 8.20
N PHE A 295 7.44 -10.24 8.56
CA PHE A 295 6.66 -11.02 7.61
C PHE A 295 5.20 -10.87 8.00
N VAL A 296 4.51 -9.92 7.38
CA VAL A 296 3.15 -9.52 7.74
C VAL A 296 2.27 -9.53 6.50
N GLY A 297 1.13 -10.20 6.61
CA GLY A 297 0.06 -10.18 5.62
C GLY A 297 -1.22 -9.58 6.18
N CYS A 298 -1.96 -8.81 5.38
CA CYS A 298 -3.29 -8.29 5.74
C CYS A 298 -4.29 -8.53 4.61
N GLN A 299 -5.53 -8.93 4.95
CA GLN A 299 -6.59 -9.20 3.99
C GLN A 299 -7.23 -7.92 3.45
N PHE A 300 -7.14 -6.84 4.18
CA PHE A 300 -7.61 -5.52 3.80
C PHE A 300 -6.58 -4.73 2.98
N HIS A 301 -6.96 -3.52 2.56
CA HIS A 301 -6.17 -2.64 1.71
C HIS A 301 -5.69 -1.41 2.52
N PRO A 302 -4.52 -1.48 3.18
CA PRO A 302 -3.97 -0.39 3.99
C PRO A 302 -3.59 0.83 3.14
N GLU A 303 -3.28 0.64 1.85
CA GLU A 303 -2.91 1.70 0.92
C GLU A 303 -3.99 2.77 0.76
N PHE A 304 -5.25 2.43 0.99
CA PHE A 304 -6.35 3.41 0.89
C PHE A 304 -6.47 4.36 2.09
N LYS A 305 -5.65 4.15 3.12
CA LYS A 305 -5.67 4.97 4.33
C LYS A 305 -4.35 5.68 4.62
N SER A 306 -3.33 5.40 3.83
CA SER A 306 -2.04 6.11 3.93
C SER A 306 -2.17 7.55 3.42
N ARG A 307 -1.49 8.47 4.12
CA ARG A 307 -1.42 9.89 3.77
C ARG A 307 0.00 10.39 3.94
N PRO A 308 0.40 11.45 3.24
CA PRO A 308 1.75 11.98 3.35
C PRO A 308 2.10 12.44 4.77
N ASP A 309 1.14 13.05 5.47
CA ASP A 309 1.26 13.52 6.84
C ASP A 309 0.99 12.44 7.90
N ARG A 310 0.45 11.29 7.48
CA ARG A 310 0.10 10.17 8.35
C ARG A 310 0.20 8.86 7.59
N PRO A 311 1.43 8.35 7.36
CA PRO A 311 1.64 7.08 6.68
C PRO A 311 0.98 5.93 7.44
N HIS A 312 0.46 4.96 6.69
CA HIS A 312 -0.21 3.82 7.29
C HIS A 312 0.78 2.97 8.13
N PRO A 313 0.40 2.53 9.35
CA PRO A 313 1.30 1.83 10.27
C PRO A 313 2.02 0.61 9.69
N LEU A 314 1.33 -0.21 8.86
CA LEU A 314 1.92 -1.40 8.25
C LEU A 314 3.01 -1.04 7.22
N PHE A 315 2.80 -0.01 6.41
CA PHE A 315 3.83 0.47 5.48
C PHE A 315 5.02 1.05 6.23
N ARG A 316 4.77 1.83 7.29
CA ARG A 316 5.85 2.38 8.13
C ARG A 316 6.67 1.27 8.80
N GLY A 317 6.02 0.28 9.43
CA GLY A 317 6.69 -0.86 10.05
C GLY A 317 7.52 -1.67 9.05
N PHE A 318 6.97 -1.91 7.85
CA PHE A 318 7.66 -2.59 6.77
C PHE A 318 8.91 -1.83 6.30
N VAL A 319 8.81 -0.51 6.06
CA VAL A 319 9.96 0.31 5.64
C VAL A 319 11.01 0.40 6.75
N VAL A 320 10.61 0.52 8.01
CA VAL A 320 11.56 0.47 9.15
C VAL A 320 12.34 -0.84 9.16
N ALA A 321 11.66 -1.97 8.98
CA ALA A 321 12.30 -3.27 8.92
C ALA A 321 13.23 -3.41 7.69
N ALA A 322 12.82 -2.87 6.52
CA ALA A 322 13.64 -2.86 5.31
C ALA A 322 14.92 -2.02 5.48
N LEU A 323 14.82 -0.86 6.13
CA LEU A 323 15.98 -0.01 6.43
C LEU A 323 16.97 -0.65 7.41
N ALA A 324 16.51 -1.56 8.25
CA ALA A 324 17.36 -2.32 9.18
C ALA A 324 18.14 -3.47 8.50
N GLN A 325 17.82 -3.80 7.23
CA GLN A 325 18.54 -4.80 6.42
C GLN A 325 19.79 -4.24 5.70
N GLN A 326 19.95 -2.92 5.69
CA GLN A 326 21.09 -2.22 5.09
C GLN A 326 22.29 -2.16 6.05
#